data_84fffdb8b614ec2b9e2f1f50eaa08a8a
#
_entry.id   84fffdb8b614ec2b9e2f1f50eaa08a8a
#
_cell.length_a   1.000
_cell.length_b   1.000
_cell.length_c   1.000
_cell.angle_alpha   90.00
_cell.angle_beta   90.00
_cell.angle_gamma   90.00
#
_symmetry.space_group_name_H-M   'P 1'
#
loop_
_entity.id
_entity.type
_entity.pdbx_description
1 polymer ?
#
loop_
_entity_poly.entity_id
_entity_poly.type
_entity_poly.pdbx_seq_one_letter_code
_entity_poly.pdbx_strand_id
1 'polypeptide(L)'
;METKGLTALRISLASPETVKSWSYGEVLKPETINYRRLRPEKDGLFCEAIFGPTKDWQCYCGKYKNPRYKGIICDKCGVEVTRSSVRRERMGHISLATPIAHIWYTRRIPSYLGLLLDITRKSLDRVLYFAQYIVTYVDEDARQKALNKLQSESDGLEDERNKSNNEKILKILTSRNQEIEELNKRKKDLQSSNDEQVADELDPFIKEGQLLETQIHEQMGLAAAKAIVYTTGEEIIAKGEVVNNQHIAKVQQVVQLHLEEITNNLKDQLSRDVEFIDLEIKKIKDTSESQMEELRRHLDDQSTTARSATSQSRDELLELRPFTFLSETRYRELKSRWGQVFKADMGAEAFYDILSRLDLDKLSEELWKEVNTSKSKQKRKKATSRLKVVEAFRLSGNRPEWMIMTVLPVIPPDLRPMVQLDGGRFATSDLNDLYRRVINRNNRLKRLLELGAPDVIVRNEKRMLQEAVDSLIDNSQRGKALSRRGRRELKSLSDMLKGKKGRFRRNLLGKRVDYSGRSVIVVGPKLKLYQCGLPKTMALELFKPFIIARLSAKDTVTE
;
A
#
# COMPACT_ATOMS: atom_id res chain seq x y z
N MET A 1 -24.55 -16.42 -42.98
CA MET A 1 -24.25 -17.73 -42.34
C MET A 1 -25.48 -18.59 -42.44
N GLU A 2 -25.38 -19.65 -43.20
CA GLU A 2 -26.41 -20.67 -43.18
C GLU A 2 -26.29 -21.45 -41.87
N THR A 3 -27.35 -21.43 -41.05
CA THR A 3 -27.39 -22.10 -39.75
C THR A 3 -27.68 -23.60 -39.85
N LYS A 4 -27.56 -24.17 -41.04
CA LYS A 4 -27.74 -25.59 -41.29
C LYS A 4 -26.57 -26.38 -40.64
N GLY A 5 -26.89 -27.07 -39.55
CA GLY A 5 -25.93 -27.93 -38.86
C GLY A 5 -25.40 -27.45 -37.49
N LEU A 6 -25.91 -26.34 -36.95
CA LEU A 6 -25.50 -25.88 -35.62
C LEU A 6 -26.13 -26.80 -34.54
N THR A 7 -25.32 -27.63 -33.90
CA THR A 7 -25.75 -28.56 -32.85
C THR A 7 -25.51 -28.03 -31.44
N ALA A 8 -24.51 -27.19 -31.24
CA ALA A 8 -24.17 -26.62 -29.95
C ALA A 8 -23.49 -25.24 -30.06
N LEU A 9 -23.59 -24.47 -29.01
CA LEU A 9 -22.94 -23.18 -28.85
C LEU A 9 -22.01 -23.21 -27.62
N ARG A 10 -20.73 -22.92 -27.82
CA ARG A 10 -19.75 -22.79 -26.72
C ARG A 10 -19.55 -21.32 -26.39
N ILE A 11 -19.69 -20.97 -25.10
CA ILE A 11 -19.38 -19.62 -24.59
C ILE A 11 -18.03 -19.69 -23.89
N SER A 12 -17.10 -18.83 -24.28
CA SER A 12 -15.77 -18.73 -23.68
C SER A 12 -15.33 -17.27 -23.55
N LEU A 13 -14.27 -17.03 -22.78
CA LEU A 13 -13.61 -15.72 -22.79
C LEU A 13 -12.90 -15.53 -24.13
N ALA A 14 -12.86 -14.29 -24.60
CA ALA A 14 -12.11 -13.94 -25.80
C ALA A 14 -10.76 -13.33 -25.43
N SER A 15 -9.68 -13.86 -26.01
CA SER A 15 -8.37 -13.23 -25.90
C SER A 15 -8.29 -11.93 -26.71
N PRO A 16 -7.37 -11.04 -26.41
CA PRO A 16 -7.14 -9.85 -27.23
C PRO A 16 -6.89 -10.16 -28.71
N GLU A 17 -6.16 -11.25 -29.00
CA GLU A 17 -5.88 -11.72 -30.35
C GLU A 17 -7.17 -12.20 -31.04
N THR A 18 -8.02 -12.92 -30.32
CA THR A 18 -9.33 -13.36 -30.83
C THR A 18 -10.22 -12.17 -31.18
N VAL A 19 -10.25 -11.13 -30.34
CA VAL A 19 -11.01 -9.90 -30.64
C VAL A 19 -10.44 -9.19 -31.87
N LYS A 20 -9.12 -9.12 -32.02
CA LYS A 20 -8.49 -8.54 -33.21
C LYS A 20 -8.77 -9.37 -34.47
N SER A 21 -8.84 -10.69 -34.38
CA SER A 21 -9.16 -11.56 -35.52
C SER A 21 -10.60 -11.37 -36.03
N TRP A 22 -11.53 -11.00 -35.18
CA TRP A 22 -12.90 -10.66 -35.58
C TRP A 22 -13.01 -9.29 -36.23
N SER A 23 -12.03 -8.43 -35.99
CA SER A 23 -12.09 -7.01 -36.39
C SER A 23 -11.55 -6.76 -37.78
N TYR A 24 -12.24 -5.95 -38.53
CA TYR A 24 -11.81 -5.45 -39.84
C TYR A 24 -11.02 -4.13 -39.76
N GLY A 25 -10.88 -3.54 -38.58
CA GLY A 25 -10.06 -2.35 -38.36
C GLY A 25 -10.29 -1.67 -37.02
N GLU A 26 -9.38 -0.74 -36.67
CA GLU A 26 -9.44 0.03 -35.44
C GLU A 26 -10.31 1.29 -35.61
N VAL A 27 -11.19 1.53 -34.65
CA VAL A 27 -12.03 2.74 -34.60
C VAL A 27 -11.30 3.79 -33.77
N LEU A 28 -10.83 4.86 -34.45
CA LEU A 28 -10.02 5.91 -33.80
C LEU A 28 -10.84 7.13 -33.42
N LYS A 29 -11.89 7.44 -34.22
CA LYS A 29 -12.65 8.67 -34.08
C LYS A 29 -14.02 8.45 -33.45
N PRO A 30 -14.47 9.36 -32.57
CA PRO A 30 -15.80 9.29 -31.95
C PRO A 30 -16.93 9.68 -32.86
N GLU A 31 -16.62 10.29 -34.03
CA GLU A 31 -17.60 10.75 -35.00
C GLU A 31 -18.35 9.59 -35.64
N THR A 32 -19.65 9.79 -35.90
CA THR A 32 -20.54 8.80 -36.49
C THR A 32 -20.72 9.07 -37.98
N ILE A 33 -21.39 10.17 -38.30
CA ILE A 33 -21.67 10.64 -39.67
C ILE A 33 -21.35 12.12 -39.77
N ASN A 34 -21.00 12.56 -40.97
CA ASN A 34 -20.93 13.96 -41.29
C ASN A 34 -22.36 14.49 -41.56
N TYR A 35 -22.87 15.33 -40.68
CA TYR A 35 -24.25 15.83 -40.71
C TYR A 35 -24.55 16.67 -41.97
N ARG A 36 -23.52 17.28 -42.56
CA ARG A 36 -23.69 18.08 -43.79
C ARG A 36 -23.79 17.20 -45.03
N ARG A 37 -22.98 16.14 -45.11
CA ARG A 37 -22.91 15.22 -46.25
C ARG A 37 -23.74 13.96 -46.07
N LEU A 38 -24.26 13.72 -44.89
CA LEU A 38 -25.01 12.51 -44.48
C LEU A 38 -24.24 11.19 -44.75
N ARG A 39 -22.90 11.27 -44.75
CA ARG A 39 -22.02 10.12 -45.03
C ARG A 39 -21.21 9.75 -43.78
N PRO A 40 -20.89 8.46 -43.60
CA PRO A 40 -20.04 7.99 -42.52
C PRO A 40 -18.66 8.66 -42.54
N GLU A 41 -18.15 9.06 -41.36
CA GLU A 41 -16.78 9.58 -41.26
C GLU A 41 -15.76 8.44 -41.33
N LYS A 42 -14.59 8.71 -41.92
CA LYS A 42 -13.47 7.76 -41.99
C LYS A 42 -12.90 7.54 -40.59
N ASP A 43 -12.60 6.29 -40.26
CA ASP A 43 -12.07 5.80 -38.96
C ASP A 43 -13.02 6.06 -37.78
N GLY A 44 -14.28 6.43 -38.08
CA GLY A 44 -15.34 6.61 -37.07
C GLY A 44 -16.18 5.37 -36.84
N LEU A 45 -17.20 5.51 -35.98
CA LEU A 45 -18.08 4.41 -35.56
C LEU A 45 -18.91 3.80 -36.71
N PHE A 46 -19.07 4.47 -37.83
CA PHE A 46 -19.80 4.01 -39.02
C PHE A 46 -18.92 3.88 -40.27
N CYS A 47 -17.60 3.90 -40.11
CA CYS A 47 -16.63 3.87 -41.21
C CYS A 47 -16.91 2.74 -42.21
N GLU A 48 -17.00 3.06 -43.49
CA GLU A 48 -17.24 2.07 -44.56
C GLU A 48 -16.02 1.18 -44.81
N ALA A 49 -14.80 1.68 -44.58
CA ALA A 49 -13.58 0.88 -44.74
C ALA A 49 -13.50 -0.24 -43.71
N ILE A 50 -14.00 -0.01 -42.49
CA ILE A 50 -13.99 -1.01 -41.40
C ILE A 50 -15.22 -1.92 -41.49
N PHE A 51 -16.42 -1.34 -41.61
CA PHE A 51 -17.68 -2.10 -41.45
C PHE A 51 -18.33 -2.47 -42.79
N GLY A 52 -17.82 -1.98 -43.90
CA GLY A 52 -18.35 -2.23 -45.23
C GLY A 52 -19.19 -1.07 -45.79
N PRO A 53 -19.56 -1.13 -47.09
CA PRO A 53 -20.24 -0.08 -47.82
C PRO A 53 -21.69 0.12 -47.34
N THR A 54 -22.22 1.34 -47.46
CA THR A 54 -23.62 1.67 -47.15
C THR A 54 -24.56 1.29 -48.27
N LYS A 55 -24.07 1.25 -49.50
CA LYS A 55 -24.84 0.84 -50.69
C LYS A 55 -24.22 -0.40 -51.31
N ASP A 56 -25.05 -1.30 -51.80
CA ASP A 56 -24.60 -2.53 -52.43
C ASP A 56 -23.66 -2.24 -53.60
N TRP A 57 -22.55 -2.93 -53.64
CA TRP A 57 -21.56 -2.91 -54.70
C TRP A 57 -20.97 -1.52 -55.03
N GLN A 58 -21.01 -0.59 -54.07
CA GLN A 58 -20.49 0.75 -54.23
C GLN A 58 -19.49 1.12 -53.17
N CYS A 59 -18.29 1.59 -53.58
CA CYS A 59 -17.32 2.14 -52.62
C CYS A 59 -17.66 3.59 -52.23
N TYR A 60 -17.10 4.06 -51.10
CA TYR A 60 -17.36 5.40 -50.53
C TYR A 60 -17.13 6.56 -51.53
N CYS A 61 -16.02 6.52 -52.28
CA CYS A 61 -15.66 7.56 -53.24
C CYS A 61 -16.45 7.48 -54.57
N GLY A 62 -17.17 6.38 -54.82
CA GLY A 62 -17.95 6.17 -56.04
C GLY A 62 -17.13 5.74 -57.27
N LYS A 63 -15.84 5.42 -57.13
CA LYS A 63 -15.00 4.92 -58.22
C LYS A 63 -15.53 3.59 -58.77
N TYR A 64 -15.93 2.68 -57.87
CA TYR A 64 -16.50 1.37 -58.18
C TYR A 64 -17.97 1.35 -57.78
N LYS A 65 -18.88 1.01 -58.74
CA LYS A 65 -20.34 1.04 -58.53
C LYS A 65 -21.07 -0.22 -59.00
N ASN A 66 -20.38 -1.21 -59.53
CA ASN A 66 -21.02 -2.36 -60.14
C ASN A 66 -20.60 -3.67 -59.45
N PRO A 67 -21.48 -4.72 -59.51
CA PRO A 67 -21.18 -6.04 -58.99
C PRO A 67 -19.96 -6.73 -59.58
N ARG A 68 -19.53 -6.31 -60.80
CA ARG A 68 -18.32 -6.83 -61.48
C ARG A 68 -17.04 -6.64 -60.65
N TYR A 69 -17.02 -5.64 -59.76
CA TYR A 69 -15.88 -5.27 -58.92
C TYR A 69 -15.96 -5.92 -57.51
N LYS A 70 -16.76 -6.96 -57.36
CA LYS A 70 -16.93 -7.69 -56.10
C LYS A 70 -15.57 -8.10 -55.51
N GLY A 71 -15.36 -7.80 -54.21
CA GLY A 71 -14.15 -8.16 -53.46
C GLY A 71 -12.93 -7.27 -53.67
N ILE A 72 -13.02 -6.26 -54.60
CA ILE A 72 -11.93 -5.31 -54.80
C ILE A 72 -11.95 -4.27 -53.67
N ILE A 73 -10.79 -4.05 -53.06
CA ILE A 73 -10.57 -2.95 -52.11
C ILE A 73 -10.20 -1.69 -52.92
N CYS A 74 -10.98 -0.63 -52.74
CA CYS A 74 -10.75 0.62 -53.47
C CYS A 74 -9.44 1.27 -53.00
N ASP A 75 -8.51 1.49 -53.91
CA ASP A 75 -7.23 2.18 -53.70
C ASP A 75 -7.36 3.60 -53.13
N LYS A 76 -8.45 4.34 -53.50
CA LYS A 76 -8.68 5.72 -53.07
C LYS A 76 -9.32 5.83 -51.67
N CYS A 77 -10.28 4.97 -51.33
CA CYS A 77 -11.05 5.09 -50.06
C CYS A 77 -10.91 3.90 -49.12
N GLY A 78 -10.23 2.82 -49.52
CA GLY A 78 -10.02 1.63 -48.70
C GLY A 78 -11.27 0.76 -48.47
N VAL A 79 -12.39 1.06 -49.12
CA VAL A 79 -13.65 0.32 -48.97
C VAL A 79 -13.67 -0.87 -49.89
N GLU A 80 -13.96 -2.05 -49.37
CA GLU A 80 -14.18 -3.26 -50.13
C GLU A 80 -15.55 -3.22 -50.82
N VAL A 81 -15.61 -3.57 -52.09
CA VAL A 81 -16.86 -3.58 -52.90
C VAL A 81 -17.62 -4.88 -52.61
N THR A 82 -18.58 -4.83 -51.68
CA THR A 82 -19.42 -5.94 -51.23
C THR A 82 -20.87 -5.51 -51.09
N ARG A 83 -21.73 -6.44 -50.65
CA ARG A 83 -23.11 -6.11 -50.28
C ARG A 83 -23.14 -5.32 -48.97
N SER A 84 -24.09 -4.42 -48.83
CA SER A 84 -24.30 -3.62 -47.60
C SER A 84 -24.67 -4.49 -46.39
N SER A 85 -25.18 -5.72 -46.60
CA SER A 85 -25.51 -6.67 -45.55
C SER A 85 -24.32 -7.03 -44.62
N VAL A 86 -23.06 -6.89 -45.11
CA VAL A 86 -21.86 -7.11 -44.29
C VAL A 86 -21.75 -6.11 -43.13
N ARG A 87 -22.41 -4.97 -43.17
CA ARG A 87 -22.48 -4.01 -42.05
C ARG A 87 -23.22 -4.56 -40.82
N ARG A 88 -23.92 -5.64 -40.97
CA ARG A 88 -24.55 -6.37 -39.87
C ARG A 88 -23.61 -7.40 -39.22
N GLU A 89 -22.55 -7.80 -39.92
CA GLU A 89 -21.65 -8.90 -39.52
C GLU A 89 -20.26 -8.42 -39.11
N ARG A 90 -19.70 -7.39 -39.78
CA ARG A 90 -18.34 -6.91 -39.59
C ARG A 90 -18.22 -6.16 -38.28
N MET A 91 -17.24 -6.58 -37.48
CA MET A 91 -16.87 -5.95 -36.22
C MET A 91 -15.63 -5.07 -36.40
N GLY A 92 -15.50 -4.07 -35.56
CA GLY A 92 -14.29 -3.29 -35.37
C GLY A 92 -13.72 -3.49 -33.98
N HIS A 93 -12.63 -2.82 -33.66
CA HIS A 93 -12.07 -2.81 -32.31
C HIS A 93 -11.58 -1.42 -31.91
N ILE A 94 -11.39 -1.23 -30.60
CA ILE A 94 -10.74 -0.06 -29.99
C ILE A 94 -9.58 -0.60 -29.17
N SER A 95 -8.34 -0.17 -29.48
CA SER A 95 -7.16 -0.46 -28.65
C SER A 95 -7.15 0.49 -27.45
N LEU A 96 -7.29 -0.07 -26.26
CA LEU A 96 -7.34 0.69 -25.01
C LEU A 96 -5.94 1.16 -24.61
N ALA A 97 -5.82 2.41 -24.17
CA ALA A 97 -4.56 2.99 -23.69
C ALA A 97 -4.05 2.33 -22.40
N THR A 98 -4.95 1.75 -21.60
CA THR A 98 -4.63 0.98 -20.40
C THR A 98 -5.56 -0.23 -20.28
N PRO A 99 -5.11 -1.33 -19.66
CA PRO A 99 -5.96 -2.46 -19.36
C PRO A 99 -7.17 -2.05 -18.51
N ILE A 100 -8.33 -2.63 -18.78
CA ILE A 100 -9.60 -2.34 -18.10
C ILE A 100 -10.25 -3.64 -17.64
N ALA A 101 -10.69 -3.68 -16.40
CA ALA A 101 -11.37 -4.85 -15.84
C ALA A 101 -12.82 -4.94 -16.34
N HIS A 102 -13.22 -6.14 -16.75
CA HIS A 102 -14.58 -6.40 -17.21
C HIS A 102 -15.55 -6.44 -16.02
N ILE A 103 -16.56 -5.59 -16.04
CA ILE A 103 -17.53 -5.39 -14.93
C ILE A 103 -18.28 -6.67 -14.51
N TRP A 104 -18.50 -7.61 -15.41
CA TRP A 104 -19.19 -8.87 -15.07
C TRP A 104 -18.38 -9.75 -14.13
N TYR A 105 -17.05 -9.69 -14.18
CA TYR A 105 -16.17 -10.50 -13.33
C TYR A 105 -15.79 -9.81 -12.02
N THR A 106 -15.99 -8.49 -11.97
CA THR A 106 -15.63 -7.68 -10.79
C THR A 106 -16.84 -7.40 -9.89
N ARG A 107 -17.95 -6.92 -10.47
CA ARG A 107 -19.11 -6.44 -9.67
C ARG A 107 -20.26 -7.42 -9.49
N ARG A 108 -20.30 -8.51 -10.24
CA ARG A 108 -21.31 -9.55 -10.03
C ARG A 108 -21.10 -10.26 -8.69
N ILE A 109 -22.14 -10.77 -8.09
CA ILE A 109 -22.10 -11.54 -6.84
C ILE A 109 -22.35 -13.02 -7.17
N PRO A 110 -21.38 -13.91 -6.87
CA PRO A 110 -20.03 -13.66 -6.39
C PRO A 110 -19.10 -13.08 -7.48
N SER A 111 -18.10 -12.25 -7.07
CA SER A 111 -17.08 -11.74 -7.99
C SER A 111 -16.09 -12.86 -8.33
N TYR A 112 -15.97 -13.21 -9.62
CA TYR A 112 -15.02 -14.25 -10.05
C TYR A 112 -13.58 -13.83 -9.83
N LEU A 113 -13.23 -12.57 -10.12
CA LEU A 113 -11.90 -12.02 -9.88
C LEU A 113 -11.58 -12.00 -8.37
N GLY A 114 -12.55 -11.59 -7.55
CA GLY A 114 -12.40 -11.60 -6.10
C GLY A 114 -12.24 -13.00 -5.51
N LEU A 115 -12.97 -14.00 -6.03
CA LEU A 115 -12.83 -15.40 -5.62
C LEU A 115 -11.46 -15.98 -6.01
N LEU A 116 -11.00 -15.72 -7.23
CA LEU A 116 -9.74 -16.23 -7.72
C LEU A 116 -8.55 -15.72 -6.88
N LEU A 117 -8.53 -14.42 -6.59
CA LEU A 117 -7.44 -13.76 -5.86
C LEU A 117 -7.64 -13.73 -4.32
N ASP A 118 -8.76 -14.26 -3.83
CA ASP A 118 -9.16 -14.17 -2.42
C ASP A 118 -9.30 -12.74 -1.87
N ILE A 119 -9.76 -11.83 -2.71
CA ILE A 119 -9.91 -10.42 -2.40
C ILE A 119 -11.38 -10.06 -2.20
N THR A 120 -11.68 -9.25 -1.17
CA THR A 120 -13.04 -8.77 -0.95
C THR A 120 -13.46 -7.80 -2.07
N ARG A 121 -14.74 -7.81 -2.44
CA ARG A 121 -15.28 -6.89 -3.46
C ARG A 121 -14.96 -5.42 -3.15
N LYS A 122 -15.06 -5.02 -1.87
CA LYS A 122 -14.78 -3.63 -1.45
C LYS A 122 -13.34 -3.22 -1.70
N SER A 123 -12.39 -4.12 -1.41
CA SER A 123 -10.96 -3.90 -1.66
C SER A 123 -10.65 -3.89 -3.17
N LEU A 124 -11.27 -4.82 -3.92
CA LEU A 124 -11.16 -4.87 -5.36
C LEU A 124 -11.61 -3.55 -6.02
N ASP A 125 -12.80 -3.04 -5.64
CA ASP A 125 -13.32 -1.77 -6.15
C ASP A 125 -12.38 -0.59 -5.82
N ARG A 126 -11.79 -0.54 -4.61
CA ARG A 126 -10.86 0.53 -4.24
C ARG A 126 -9.61 0.58 -5.12
N VAL A 127 -9.07 -0.58 -5.47
CA VAL A 127 -7.90 -0.64 -6.37
C VAL A 127 -8.30 -0.31 -7.80
N LEU A 128 -9.38 -0.91 -8.33
CA LEU A 128 -9.83 -0.70 -9.72
C LEU A 128 -10.19 0.76 -10.03
N TYR A 129 -10.75 1.48 -9.04
CA TYR A 129 -11.09 2.89 -9.20
C TYR A 129 -10.05 3.85 -8.63
N PHE A 130 -8.79 3.40 -8.51
CA PHE A 130 -7.62 4.22 -8.16
C PHE A 130 -7.70 4.90 -6.78
N ALA A 131 -8.30 4.23 -5.78
CA ALA A 131 -8.35 4.71 -4.40
C ALA A 131 -7.26 4.11 -3.50
N GLN A 132 -6.73 2.92 -3.84
CA GLN A 132 -5.67 2.24 -3.10
C GLN A 132 -4.71 1.52 -4.04
N TYR A 133 -3.46 1.38 -3.59
CA TYR A 133 -2.48 0.52 -4.24
C TYR A 133 -2.64 -0.93 -3.78
N ILE A 134 -2.23 -1.86 -4.62
CA ILE A 134 -2.06 -3.27 -4.28
C ILE A 134 -0.62 -3.69 -4.60
N VAL A 135 0.00 -4.42 -3.69
CA VAL A 135 1.32 -5.00 -3.92
C VAL A 135 1.19 -6.14 -4.93
N THR A 136 1.79 -5.98 -6.11
CA THR A 136 1.72 -6.95 -7.20
C THR A 136 2.83 -8.00 -7.12
N TYR A 137 3.98 -7.60 -6.61
CA TYR A 137 5.16 -8.47 -6.52
C TYR A 137 6.06 -8.02 -5.36
N VAL A 138 6.66 -8.98 -4.69
CA VAL A 138 7.72 -8.76 -3.69
C VAL A 138 8.92 -9.60 -4.10
N ASP A 139 10.08 -8.98 -4.18
CA ASP A 139 11.34 -9.65 -4.42
C ASP A 139 11.90 -10.17 -3.09
N GLU A 140 11.84 -11.47 -2.90
CA GLU A 140 12.28 -12.14 -1.66
C GLU A 140 13.78 -12.01 -1.44
N ASP A 141 14.59 -12.05 -2.52
CA ASP A 141 16.04 -11.91 -2.45
C ASP A 141 16.43 -10.48 -2.07
N ALA A 142 15.78 -9.49 -2.69
CA ALA A 142 15.96 -8.08 -2.33
C ALA A 142 15.50 -7.79 -0.90
N ARG A 143 14.38 -8.42 -0.46
CA ARG A 143 13.87 -8.31 0.91
C ARG A 143 14.87 -8.87 1.92
N GLN A 144 15.43 -10.06 1.65
CA GLN A 144 16.41 -10.67 2.55
C GLN A 144 17.70 -9.85 2.63
N LYS A 145 18.17 -9.32 1.50
CA LYS A 145 19.31 -8.39 1.47
C LYS A 145 19.05 -7.11 2.29
N ALA A 146 17.85 -6.54 2.18
CA ALA A 146 17.44 -5.37 2.95
C ALA A 146 17.38 -5.66 4.46
N LEU A 147 16.84 -6.83 4.85
CA LEU A 147 16.81 -7.28 6.24
C LEU A 147 18.23 -7.48 6.82
N ASN A 148 19.11 -8.13 6.06
CA ASN A 148 20.50 -8.35 6.48
C ASN A 148 21.26 -7.01 6.60
N LYS A 149 21.01 -6.08 5.68
CA LYS A 149 21.60 -4.74 5.73
C LYS A 149 21.13 -3.96 6.96
N LEU A 150 19.84 -3.95 7.25
CA LEU A 150 19.29 -3.33 8.47
C LEU A 150 19.91 -3.90 9.74
N GLN A 151 20.08 -5.22 9.80
CA GLN A 151 20.70 -5.88 10.95
C GLN A 151 22.17 -5.44 11.09
N SER A 152 22.95 -5.48 10.01
CA SER A 152 24.35 -5.10 10.04
C SER A 152 24.56 -3.61 10.36
N GLU A 153 23.70 -2.72 9.87
CA GLU A 153 23.72 -1.29 10.20
C GLU A 153 23.38 -1.04 11.68
N SER A 154 22.37 -1.77 12.21
CA SER A 154 22.01 -1.70 13.63
C SER A 154 23.14 -2.15 14.54
N ASP A 155 23.75 -3.31 14.22
CA ASP A 155 24.85 -3.88 15.00
C ASP A 155 26.08 -2.95 14.94
N GLY A 156 26.39 -2.39 13.77
CA GLY A 156 27.49 -1.42 13.60
C GLY A 156 27.30 -0.13 14.41
N LEU A 157 26.09 0.43 14.41
CA LEU A 157 25.77 1.63 15.20
C LEU A 157 25.78 1.36 16.72
N GLU A 158 25.36 0.17 17.15
CA GLU A 158 25.47 -0.25 18.57
C GLU A 158 26.95 -0.37 18.99
N ASP A 159 27.79 -0.95 18.15
CA ASP A 159 29.24 -1.08 18.40
C ASP A 159 29.94 0.27 18.48
N GLU A 160 29.64 1.19 17.57
CA GLU A 160 30.18 2.56 17.59
C GLU A 160 29.77 3.33 18.87
N ARG A 161 28.49 3.23 19.25
CA ARG A 161 27.98 3.86 20.48
C ARG A 161 28.64 3.28 21.73
N ASN A 162 28.77 1.95 21.79
CA ASN A 162 29.42 1.27 22.89
C ASN A 162 30.92 1.68 23.02
N LYS A 163 31.63 1.78 21.89
CA LYS A 163 33.02 2.26 21.87
C LYS A 163 33.13 3.70 22.38
N SER A 164 32.32 4.61 21.83
CA SER A 164 32.32 6.02 22.24
C SER A 164 31.98 6.19 23.72
N ASN A 165 31.04 5.40 24.25
CA ASN A 165 30.69 5.48 25.64
C ASN A 165 31.73 4.88 26.57
N ASN A 166 32.36 3.78 26.17
CA ASN A 166 33.49 3.19 26.92
C ASN A 166 34.68 4.16 26.99
N GLU A 167 34.97 4.91 25.92
CA GLU A 167 35.97 5.97 25.94
C GLU A 167 35.66 7.10 26.93
N LYS A 168 34.40 7.51 27.02
CA LYS A 168 33.95 8.52 28.01
C LYS A 168 34.08 8.02 29.44
N ILE A 169 33.64 6.79 29.69
CA ILE A 169 33.76 6.13 31.00
C ILE A 169 35.24 6.01 31.40
N LEU A 170 36.10 5.64 30.47
CA LEU A 170 37.54 5.53 30.71
C LEU A 170 38.15 6.87 31.08
N LYS A 171 37.74 7.97 30.43
CA LYS A 171 38.19 9.33 30.77
C LYS A 171 37.76 9.73 32.19
N ILE A 172 36.50 9.45 32.57
CA ILE A 172 36.01 9.74 33.94
C ILE A 172 36.81 8.94 34.97
N LEU A 173 37.09 7.66 34.71
CA LEU A 173 37.86 6.81 35.58
C LEU A 173 39.32 7.28 35.73
N THR A 174 39.95 7.71 34.64
CA THR A 174 41.32 8.24 34.66
C THR A 174 41.39 9.54 35.43
N SER A 175 40.47 10.50 35.20
CA SER A 175 40.39 11.76 35.96
C SER A 175 40.17 11.48 37.45
N ARG A 176 39.20 10.65 37.79
CA ARG A 176 38.94 10.25 39.16
C ARG A 176 40.16 9.67 39.86
N ASN A 177 40.87 8.75 39.19
CA ASN A 177 42.04 8.10 39.77
C ASN A 177 43.21 9.09 39.99
N GLN A 178 43.40 10.03 39.06
CA GLN A 178 44.38 11.10 39.18
C GLN A 178 44.07 12.00 40.41
N GLU A 179 42.85 12.47 40.53
CA GLU A 179 42.41 13.31 41.65
C GLU A 179 42.55 12.59 43.00
N ILE A 180 42.18 11.32 43.04
CA ILE A 180 42.32 10.49 44.25
C ILE A 180 43.83 10.26 44.61
N GLU A 181 44.69 10.09 43.59
CA GLU A 181 46.11 9.92 43.81
C GLU A 181 46.77 11.20 44.35
N GLU A 182 46.36 12.36 43.82
CA GLU A 182 46.80 13.68 44.33
C GLU A 182 46.36 13.89 45.80
N LEU A 183 45.12 13.58 46.12
CA LEU A 183 44.62 13.69 47.49
C LEU A 183 45.31 12.70 48.45
N ASN A 184 45.57 11.47 48.02
CA ASN A 184 46.30 10.50 48.80
C ASN A 184 47.76 10.92 49.01
N LYS A 185 48.38 11.57 48.02
CA LYS A 185 49.73 12.14 48.20
C LYS A 185 49.70 13.27 49.22
N ARG A 186 48.75 14.20 49.09
CA ARG A 186 48.55 15.27 50.08
C ARG A 186 48.29 14.73 51.50
N LYS A 187 47.54 13.67 51.63
CA LYS A 187 47.31 12.98 52.93
C LYS A 187 48.59 12.46 53.53
N LYS A 188 49.48 11.84 52.73
CA LYS A 188 50.79 11.37 53.19
C LYS A 188 51.73 12.52 53.54
N ASP A 189 51.73 13.60 52.75
CA ASP A 189 52.55 14.77 53.00
C ASP A 189 52.13 15.46 54.33
N LEU A 190 50.82 15.54 54.59
CA LEU A 190 50.30 16.05 55.87
C LEU A 190 50.70 15.15 57.05
N GLN A 191 50.66 13.83 56.89
CA GLN A 191 51.11 12.90 57.93
C GLN A 191 52.59 13.05 58.26
N SER A 192 53.43 13.11 57.22
CA SER A 192 54.90 13.31 57.42
C SER A 192 55.24 14.69 57.99
N SER A 193 54.56 15.74 57.53
CA SER A 193 54.73 17.10 58.06
C SER A 193 54.29 17.22 59.52
N ASN A 194 53.21 16.51 59.91
CA ASN A 194 52.74 16.47 61.28
C ASN A 194 53.76 15.78 62.22
N ASP A 195 54.36 14.66 61.74
CA ASP A 195 55.42 13.99 62.50
C ASP A 195 56.65 14.87 62.76
N GLU A 196 57.05 15.73 61.75
CA GLU A 196 58.09 16.73 61.88
C GLU A 196 57.65 17.85 62.85
N GLN A 197 56.43 18.37 62.69
CA GLN A 197 55.89 19.42 63.59
C GLN A 197 55.79 18.96 65.04
N VAL A 198 55.33 17.73 65.27
CA VAL A 198 55.29 17.13 66.63
C VAL A 198 56.71 17.10 67.21
N ALA A 199 57.69 16.70 66.41
CA ALA A 199 59.05 16.66 66.88
C ALA A 199 59.62 18.08 67.20
N ASP A 200 59.36 19.05 66.33
CA ASP A 200 59.81 20.43 66.48
C ASP A 200 59.15 21.18 67.65
N GLU A 201 57.87 20.99 67.87
CA GLU A 201 57.12 21.61 68.98
C GLU A 201 57.42 20.99 70.32
N LEU A 202 57.78 19.71 70.39
CA LEU A 202 58.12 19.01 71.62
C LEU A 202 59.56 19.33 72.07
N ASP A 203 60.47 19.57 71.14
CA ASP A 203 61.91 19.75 71.44
C ASP A 203 62.25 20.88 72.44
N PRO A 204 61.59 22.10 72.37
CA PRO A 204 61.83 23.19 73.31
C PRO A 204 61.38 22.81 74.73
N PHE A 205 60.27 22.12 74.87
CA PHE A 205 59.70 21.73 76.18
C PHE A 205 60.49 20.60 76.83
N ILE A 206 61.05 19.68 76.04
CA ILE A 206 61.90 18.61 76.49
C ILE A 206 63.24 19.22 77.01
N LYS A 207 63.84 20.17 76.26
CA LYS A 207 65.03 20.89 76.64
C LYS A 207 64.86 21.70 77.91
N GLU A 208 63.76 22.39 78.06
CA GLU A 208 63.42 23.14 79.27
C GLU A 208 63.24 22.22 80.50
N GLY A 209 62.56 21.12 80.31
CA GLY A 209 62.42 20.10 81.34
C GLY A 209 63.75 19.57 81.83
N GLN A 210 64.66 19.24 80.91
CA GLN A 210 66.03 18.80 81.23
C GLN A 210 66.86 19.90 81.97
N LEU A 211 66.67 21.19 81.56
CA LEU A 211 67.37 22.31 82.18
C LEU A 211 66.86 22.55 83.61
N LEU A 212 65.51 22.38 83.80
CA LEU A 212 64.92 22.47 85.14
C LEU A 212 65.37 21.27 86.07
N GLU A 213 65.43 20.05 85.52
CA GLU A 213 65.95 18.88 86.25
C GLU A 213 67.44 19.10 86.64
N THR A 214 68.31 19.65 85.77
CA THR A 214 69.69 19.97 86.10
C THR A 214 69.79 21.03 87.18
N GLN A 215 68.98 22.09 87.07
CA GLN A 215 68.89 23.13 88.10
C GLN A 215 68.42 22.64 89.46
N ILE A 216 67.47 21.73 89.48
CA ILE A 216 67.00 21.06 90.74
C ILE A 216 68.05 20.15 91.26
N HIS A 217 68.75 19.42 90.42
CA HIS A 217 69.86 18.55 90.83
C HIS A 217 71.04 19.27 91.46
N GLU A 218 71.41 20.46 90.93
CA GLU A 218 72.47 21.34 91.45
C GLU A 218 72.09 21.94 92.84
N GLN A 219 70.82 22.14 93.10
CA GLN A 219 70.33 22.74 94.35
C GLN A 219 69.85 21.73 95.41
N MET A 220 70.09 20.47 95.18
CA MET A 220 69.59 19.39 96.00
C MET A 220 70.10 19.48 97.51
N GLY A 221 69.11 19.48 98.48
CA GLY A 221 69.42 19.63 99.90
C GLY A 221 69.50 21.07 100.42
N LEU A 222 69.36 22.07 99.55
CA LEU A 222 69.33 23.49 99.92
C LEU A 222 67.89 24.05 99.81
N ALA A 223 67.61 25.16 100.54
CA ALA A 223 66.34 25.82 100.48
C ALA A 223 66.27 26.71 99.18
N ALA A 224 65.21 26.54 98.35
CA ALA A 224 65.13 27.26 97.10
C ALA A 224 65.08 28.80 97.24
N ALA A 225 66.06 29.54 96.69
CA ALA A 225 66.10 30.99 96.79
C ALA A 225 64.99 31.73 96.02
N LYS A 226 64.49 31.12 94.94
CA LYS A 226 63.33 31.60 94.11
C LYS A 226 62.43 30.40 93.83
N ALA A 227 61.10 30.67 93.63
CA ALA A 227 60.21 29.70 93.10
C ALA A 227 60.61 29.22 91.71
N ILE A 228 60.65 27.92 91.48
CA ILE A 228 60.89 27.31 90.17
C ILE A 228 59.58 27.00 89.56
N VAL A 229 59.27 27.63 88.44
CA VAL A 229 57.97 27.50 87.72
C VAL A 229 58.24 27.02 86.26
N TYR A 230 57.48 26.05 85.80
CA TYR A 230 57.55 25.60 84.39
C TYR A 230 56.88 26.60 83.51
N THR A 231 57.21 26.69 82.23
CA THR A 231 56.69 27.69 81.27
C THR A 231 55.11 27.69 81.22
N THR A 232 54.44 26.62 81.63
CA THR A 232 53.01 26.57 81.72
C THR A 232 52.41 27.29 82.95
N GLY A 233 53.28 27.85 83.82
CA GLY A 233 52.83 28.55 85.05
C GLY A 233 52.69 27.68 86.23
N GLU A 234 52.93 26.40 86.14
CA GLU A 234 52.87 25.47 87.27
C GLU A 234 54.09 25.61 88.16
N GLU A 235 53.83 25.87 89.42
CA GLU A 235 54.89 26.03 90.46
C GLU A 235 55.38 24.63 90.93
N ILE A 236 56.63 24.33 90.55
CA ILE A 236 57.23 23.04 90.91
C ILE A 236 57.84 23.08 92.30
N ILE A 237 58.50 24.19 92.64
CA ILE A 237 59.12 24.39 93.98
C ILE A 237 58.75 25.80 94.46
N ALA A 238 58.16 25.92 95.67
CA ALA A 238 57.82 27.19 96.27
C ALA A 238 59.09 27.82 96.92
N LYS A 239 59.17 29.17 96.95
CA LYS A 239 60.27 29.88 97.59
C LYS A 239 60.47 29.55 99.04
N GLY A 240 61.62 29.00 99.39
CA GLY A 240 61.97 28.59 100.79
C GLY A 240 61.72 27.09 101.04
N GLU A 241 61.26 26.29 100.15
CA GLU A 241 61.06 24.84 100.29
C GLU A 241 62.39 24.08 100.00
N VAL A 242 62.69 22.99 100.80
CA VAL A 242 63.90 22.17 100.64
C VAL A 242 63.76 21.27 99.43
N VAL A 243 64.72 21.38 98.52
CA VAL A 243 64.72 20.65 97.24
C VAL A 243 65.01 19.17 97.46
N ASN A 244 63.99 18.29 97.08
CA ASN A 244 64.07 16.86 97.20
C ASN A 244 63.82 16.12 95.88
N ASN A 245 64.18 14.82 95.83
CA ASN A 245 63.96 13.96 94.65
C ASN A 245 62.49 13.94 94.14
N GLN A 246 61.53 14.25 95.08
CA GLN A 246 60.08 14.31 94.70
C GLN A 246 59.79 15.44 93.71
N HIS A 247 60.60 16.55 93.73
CA HIS A 247 60.44 17.66 92.86
C HIS A 247 60.92 17.33 91.41
N ILE A 248 61.95 16.45 91.30
CA ILE A 248 62.35 15.94 89.96
C ILE A 248 61.23 15.08 89.38
N ALA A 249 60.66 14.21 90.19
CA ALA A 249 59.50 13.41 89.72
C ALA A 249 58.27 14.26 89.32
N LYS A 250 58.09 15.40 90.05
CA LYS A 250 57.02 16.37 89.70
C LYS A 250 57.33 17.10 88.35
N VAL A 251 58.60 17.51 88.08
CA VAL A 251 58.99 18.06 86.77
C VAL A 251 58.69 17.05 85.66
N GLN A 252 59.14 15.83 85.86
CA GLN A 252 58.96 14.80 84.86
C GLN A 252 57.48 14.55 84.60
N GLN A 253 56.68 14.55 85.63
CA GLN A 253 55.23 14.34 85.52
C GLN A 253 54.52 15.47 84.79
N VAL A 254 54.85 16.77 85.13
CA VAL A 254 54.32 17.96 84.48
C VAL A 254 54.78 18.08 82.99
N VAL A 255 56.02 17.82 82.71
CA VAL A 255 56.53 17.74 81.38
C VAL A 255 55.83 16.67 80.57
N GLN A 256 55.72 15.48 81.14
CA GLN A 256 55.02 14.37 80.44
C GLN A 256 53.59 14.68 80.13
N LEU A 257 52.81 15.22 81.09
CA LEU A 257 51.41 15.59 80.88
C LEU A 257 51.27 16.66 79.77
N HIS A 258 52.17 17.67 79.73
CA HIS A 258 52.13 18.72 78.74
C HIS A 258 52.53 18.21 77.36
N LEU A 259 53.52 17.33 77.27
CA LEU A 259 53.90 16.66 76.02
C LEU A 259 52.75 15.77 75.50
N GLU A 260 52.05 15.08 76.38
CA GLU A 260 50.86 14.30 76.00
C GLU A 260 49.74 15.18 75.49
N GLU A 261 49.51 16.35 76.14
CA GLU A 261 48.47 17.29 75.71
C GLU A 261 48.75 17.88 74.32
N ILE A 262 49.99 18.36 74.05
CA ILE A 262 50.42 18.89 72.76
C ILE A 262 50.30 17.78 71.71
N THR A 263 50.80 16.59 72.03
CA THR A 263 50.75 15.44 71.11
C THR A 263 49.32 15.05 70.75
N ASN A 264 48.39 15.06 71.73
CA ASN A 264 46.99 14.76 71.49
C ASN A 264 46.33 15.87 70.64
N ASN A 265 46.58 17.15 70.94
CA ASN A 265 46.03 18.27 70.15
C ASN A 265 46.46 18.21 68.67
N LEU A 266 47.76 17.93 68.41
CA LEU A 266 48.28 17.79 67.05
C LEU A 266 47.71 16.56 66.34
N LYS A 267 47.57 15.44 67.06
CA LYS A 267 46.89 14.23 66.52
C LYS A 267 45.44 14.48 66.18
N ASP A 268 44.70 15.23 67.04
CA ASP A 268 43.29 15.55 66.79
C ASP A 268 43.16 16.53 65.60
N GLN A 269 44.09 17.46 65.38
CA GLN A 269 44.14 18.29 64.18
C GLN A 269 44.38 17.45 62.92
N LEU A 270 45.42 16.60 62.94
CA LEU A 270 45.71 15.69 61.82
C LEU A 270 44.51 14.77 61.51
N SER A 271 43.84 14.25 62.55
CA SER A 271 42.67 13.39 62.38
C SER A 271 41.55 14.13 61.61
N ARG A 272 41.30 15.40 61.97
CA ARG A 272 40.29 16.22 61.28
C ARG A 272 40.64 16.48 59.83
N ASP A 273 41.94 16.82 59.55
CA ASP A 273 42.42 17.07 58.21
C ASP A 273 42.37 15.83 57.33
N VAL A 274 42.73 14.69 57.92
CA VAL A 274 42.63 13.38 57.26
C VAL A 274 41.16 12.99 56.98
N GLU A 275 40.26 13.18 57.95
CA GLU A 275 38.84 12.95 57.72
C GLU A 275 38.27 13.84 56.62
N PHE A 276 38.71 15.11 56.54
CA PHE A 276 38.26 16.02 55.48
C PHE A 276 38.70 15.51 54.10
N ILE A 277 39.97 15.08 53.97
CA ILE A 277 40.46 14.51 52.69
C ILE A 277 39.72 13.19 52.36
N ASP A 278 39.44 12.33 53.34
CA ASP A 278 38.67 11.12 53.11
C ASP A 278 37.23 11.40 52.67
N LEU A 279 36.61 12.46 53.18
CA LEU A 279 35.30 12.93 52.73
C LEU A 279 35.36 13.49 51.27
N GLU A 280 36.44 14.21 50.91
CA GLU A 280 36.65 14.68 49.53
C GLU A 280 36.82 13.49 48.60
N ILE A 281 37.65 12.51 48.93
CA ILE A 281 37.81 11.27 48.15
C ILE A 281 36.48 10.53 47.98
N LYS A 282 35.68 10.46 49.03
CA LYS A 282 34.36 9.86 48.95
C LYS A 282 33.45 10.62 48.00
N LYS A 283 33.40 11.94 48.10
CA LYS A 283 32.59 12.80 47.19
C LYS A 283 33.00 12.60 45.74
N ILE A 284 34.29 12.57 45.43
CA ILE A 284 34.80 12.34 44.06
C ILE A 284 34.38 10.95 43.55
N LYS A 285 34.42 9.92 44.40
CA LYS A 285 33.93 8.58 44.03
C LYS A 285 32.43 8.60 43.73
N ASP A 286 31.62 9.13 44.66
CA ASP A 286 30.17 9.18 44.52
C ASP A 286 29.73 10.00 43.30
N THR A 287 30.39 11.14 43.04
CA THR A 287 30.08 11.94 41.83
C THR A 287 30.48 11.24 40.54
N SER A 288 31.63 10.57 40.50
CA SER A 288 32.07 9.82 39.31
C SER A 288 31.17 8.59 39.04
N GLU A 289 30.73 7.88 40.10
CA GLU A 289 29.76 6.77 39.97
C GLU A 289 28.41 7.27 39.43
N SER A 290 27.91 8.37 39.96
CA SER A 290 26.68 9.00 39.51
C SER A 290 26.76 9.39 38.01
N GLN A 291 27.88 10.00 37.57
CA GLN A 291 28.11 10.34 36.17
C GLN A 291 28.20 9.11 35.25
N MET A 292 28.84 8.05 35.70
CA MET A 292 28.91 6.79 34.95
C MET A 292 27.53 6.11 34.84
N GLU A 293 26.74 6.16 35.89
CA GLU A 293 25.39 5.59 35.88
C GLU A 293 24.44 6.39 34.97
N GLU A 294 24.53 7.71 34.97
CA GLU A 294 23.78 8.57 34.06
C GLU A 294 24.15 8.31 32.59
N LEU A 295 25.45 8.16 32.30
CA LEU A 295 25.94 7.79 30.97
C LEU A 295 25.42 6.40 30.51
N ARG A 296 25.37 5.43 31.41
CA ARG A 296 24.83 4.09 31.13
C ARG A 296 23.33 4.16 30.83
N ARG A 297 22.55 4.87 31.66
CA ARG A 297 21.10 5.05 31.44
C ARG A 297 20.84 5.72 30.08
N HIS A 298 21.57 6.77 29.76
CA HIS A 298 21.43 7.45 28.49
C HIS A 298 21.77 6.54 27.28
N LEU A 299 22.73 5.65 27.41
CA LEU A 299 23.05 4.64 26.40
C LEU A 299 21.91 3.62 26.25
N ASP A 300 21.38 3.12 27.35
CA ASP A 300 20.26 2.17 27.34
C ASP A 300 19.02 2.77 26.70
N ASP A 301 18.70 4.03 26.99
CA ASP A 301 17.57 4.74 26.36
C ASP A 301 17.80 4.93 24.85
N GLN A 302 19.00 5.29 24.44
CA GLN A 302 19.35 5.42 23.01
C GLN A 302 19.33 4.06 22.30
N SER A 303 19.79 2.99 22.94
CA SER A 303 19.80 1.65 22.36
C SER A 303 18.38 1.10 22.22
N THR A 304 17.53 1.30 23.22
CA THR A 304 16.12 0.88 23.17
C THR A 304 15.34 1.61 22.10
N THR A 305 15.52 2.92 21.96
CA THR A 305 14.90 3.70 20.88
C THR A 305 15.38 3.28 19.49
N ALA A 306 16.68 3.02 19.32
CA ALA A 306 17.23 2.55 18.04
C ALA A 306 16.75 1.14 17.68
N ARG A 307 16.74 0.22 18.67
CA ARG A 307 16.21 -1.14 18.47
C ARG A 307 14.73 -1.12 18.11
N SER A 308 13.92 -0.28 18.75
CA SER A 308 12.50 -0.13 18.42
C SER A 308 12.29 0.38 16.99
N ALA A 309 13.08 1.36 16.52
CA ALA A 309 13.03 1.85 15.15
C ALA A 309 13.46 0.79 14.11
N THR A 310 14.50 0.01 14.43
CA THR A 310 14.95 -1.10 13.57
C THR A 310 13.92 -2.23 13.53
N SER A 311 13.33 -2.59 14.67
CA SER A 311 12.24 -3.56 14.75
C SER A 311 11.04 -3.11 13.92
N GLN A 312 10.66 -1.84 14.00
CA GLN A 312 9.58 -1.27 13.22
C GLN A 312 9.84 -1.34 11.71
N SER A 313 11.08 -1.02 11.27
CA SER A 313 11.50 -1.14 9.88
C SER A 313 11.53 -2.59 9.38
N ARG A 314 11.94 -3.52 10.24
CA ARG A 314 11.90 -4.96 9.97
C ARG A 314 10.46 -5.46 9.83
N ASP A 315 9.56 -5.07 10.74
CA ASP A 315 8.16 -5.45 10.70
C ASP A 315 7.48 -4.89 9.45
N GLU A 316 7.80 -3.66 9.04
CA GLU A 316 7.35 -3.07 7.77
C GLU A 316 7.73 -3.94 6.56
N LEU A 317 8.98 -4.43 6.51
CA LEU A 317 9.43 -5.33 5.43
C LEU A 317 8.76 -6.70 5.45
N LEU A 318 8.45 -7.24 6.64
CA LEU A 318 7.77 -8.52 6.81
C LEU A 318 6.27 -8.45 6.50
N GLU A 319 5.63 -7.30 6.74
CA GLU A 319 4.24 -7.04 6.37
C GLU A 319 4.02 -6.89 4.86
N LEU A 320 5.07 -6.54 4.11
CA LEU A 320 5.02 -6.45 2.65
C LEU A 320 4.84 -7.85 2.05
N ARG A 321 3.58 -8.19 1.73
CA ARG A 321 3.22 -9.44 1.06
C ARG A 321 2.46 -9.14 -0.23
N PRO A 322 2.51 -10.02 -1.24
CA PRO A 322 1.63 -9.92 -2.38
C PRO A 322 0.16 -9.78 -1.94
N PHE A 323 -0.62 -9.00 -2.66
CA PHE A 323 -2.03 -8.67 -2.36
C PHE A 323 -2.27 -7.77 -1.13
N THR A 324 -1.24 -7.20 -0.51
CA THR A 324 -1.41 -6.19 0.55
C THR A 324 -1.88 -4.87 -0.06
N PHE A 325 -2.86 -4.22 0.61
CA PHE A 325 -3.42 -2.94 0.16
C PHE A 325 -2.74 -1.79 0.88
N LEU A 326 -2.30 -0.79 0.12
CA LEU A 326 -1.59 0.38 0.64
C LEU A 326 -2.38 1.65 0.33
N SER A 327 -2.44 2.57 1.30
CA SER A 327 -2.88 3.94 1.03
C SER A 327 -1.82 4.70 0.24
N GLU A 328 -2.18 5.81 -0.39
CA GLU A 328 -1.22 6.61 -1.17
C GLU A 328 -0.06 7.14 -0.31
N THR A 329 -0.35 7.59 0.92
CA THR A 329 0.67 8.04 1.88
C THR A 329 1.63 6.92 2.23
N ARG A 330 1.09 5.77 2.64
CA ARG A 330 1.90 4.60 3.01
C ARG A 330 2.72 4.04 1.84
N TYR A 331 2.17 4.06 0.64
CA TYR A 331 2.90 3.66 -0.57
C TYR A 331 4.10 4.57 -0.83
N ARG A 332 3.94 5.91 -0.70
CA ARG A 332 5.05 6.85 -0.90
C ARG A 332 6.15 6.67 0.14
N GLU A 333 5.80 6.48 1.41
CA GLU A 333 6.74 6.19 2.49
C GLU A 333 7.51 4.89 2.23
N LEU A 334 6.81 3.80 1.94
CA LEU A 334 7.44 2.52 1.66
C LEU A 334 8.28 2.54 0.37
N LYS A 335 7.82 3.24 -0.67
CA LYS A 335 8.56 3.37 -1.92
C LYS A 335 9.85 4.14 -1.77
N SER A 336 9.89 5.19 -0.94
CA SER A 336 11.10 5.94 -0.68
C SER A 336 12.16 5.14 0.07
N ARG A 337 11.71 4.24 0.96
CA ARG A 337 12.60 3.39 1.78
C ARG A 337 12.95 2.07 1.10
N TRP A 338 11.94 1.39 0.54
CA TRP A 338 12.00 -0.01 0.08
C TRP A 338 11.58 -0.20 -1.37
N GLY A 339 11.72 0.82 -2.21
CA GLY A 339 11.25 0.82 -3.60
C GLY A 339 11.82 -0.30 -4.49
N GLN A 340 12.95 -0.88 -4.12
CA GLN A 340 13.58 -2.00 -4.84
C GLN A 340 13.04 -3.37 -4.42
N VAL A 341 12.39 -3.46 -3.24
CA VAL A 341 11.93 -4.73 -2.66
C VAL A 341 10.56 -5.13 -3.20
N PHE A 342 9.70 -4.17 -3.52
CA PHE A 342 8.34 -4.46 -3.93
C PHE A 342 7.86 -3.61 -5.10
N LYS A 343 6.90 -4.15 -5.85
CA LYS A 343 6.15 -3.43 -6.87
C LYS A 343 4.69 -3.35 -6.44
N ALA A 344 4.11 -2.17 -6.47
CA ALA A 344 2.70 -1.95 -6.20
C ALA A 344 2.12 -0.99 -7.23
N ASP A 345 0.95 -1.32 -7.75
CA ASP A 345 0.27 -0.58 -8.79
C ASP A 345 -1.22 -0.38 -8.44
N MET A 346 -1.91 0.45 -9.23
CA MET A 346 -3.33 0.74 -9.12
C MET A 346 -4.09 0.35 -10.40
N GLY A 347 -5.40 0.15 -10.26
CA GLY A 347 -6.27 -0.09 -11.40
C GLY A 347 -6.24 -1.52 -11.92
N ALA A 348 -6.77 -1.72 -13.11
CA ALA A 348 -6.83 -3.04 -13.74
C ALA A 348 -5.45 -3.56 -14.18
N GLU A 349 -4.49 -2.67 -14.39
CA GLU A 349 -3.11 -3.01 -14.76
C GLU A 349 -2.42 -3.85 -13.69
N ALA A 350 -2.60 -3.48 -12.40
CA ALA A 350 -2.11 -4.26 -11.27
C ALA A 350 -2.66 -5.69 -11.27
N PHE A 351 -3.95 -5.85 -11.52
CA PHE A 351 -4.57 -7.18 -11.59
C PHE A 351 -4.16 -7.97 -12.82
N TYR A 352 -3.90 -7.30 -13.94
CA TYR A 352 -3.38 -7.95 -15.14
C TYR A 352 -2.01 -8.58 -14.87
N ASP A 353 -1.11 -7.83 -14.24
CA ASP A 353 0.22 -8.32 -13.84
C ASP A 353 0.13 -9.52 -12.87
N ILE A 354 -0.79 -9.46 -11.91
CA ILE A 354 -1.01 -10.54 -10.95
C ILE A 354 -1.55 -11.79 -11.65
N LEU A 355 -2.57 -11.64 -12.50
CA LEU A 355 -3.23 -12.76 -13.18
C LEU A 355 -2.34 -13.43 -14.24
N SER A 356 -1.47 -12.65 -14.90
CA SER A 356 -0.53 -13.20 -15.88
C SER A 356 0.54 -14.11 -15.27
N ARG A 357 0.87 -13.88 -13.98
CA ARG A 357 1.85 -14.69 -13.21
C ARG A 357 1.21 -15.82 -12.41
N LEU A 358 -0.12 -15.87 -12.37
CA LEU A 358 -0.86 -16.83 -11.54
C LEU A 358 -0.77 -18.24 -12.12
N ASP A 359 -0.17 -19.16 -11.36
CA ASP A 359 -0.12 -20.58 -11.67
C ASP A 359 -1.40 -21.26 -11.13
N LEU A 360 -2.28 -21.66 -12.05
CA LEU A 360 -3.57 -22.30 -11.70
C LEU A 360 -3.40 -23.71 -11.15
N ASP A 361 -2.36 -24.44 -11.56
CA ASP A 361 -2.14 -25.82 -11.13
C ASP A 361 -1.70 -25.84 -9.67
N LYS A 362 -0.70 -25.03 -9.30
CA LYS A 362 -0.29 -24.87 -7.89
C LYS A 362 -1.43 -24.38 -7.00
N LEU A 363 -2.16 -23.37 -7.44
CA LEU A 363 -3.31 -22.85 -6.69
C LEU A 363 -4.40 -23.91 -6.49
N SER A 364 -4.65 -24.75 -7.49
CA SER A 364 -5.59 -25.86 -7.37
C SER A 364 -5.15 -26.87 -6.31
N GLU A 365 -3.88 -27.29 -6.31
CA GLU A 365 -3.34 -28.20 -5.31
C GLU A 365 -3.42 -27.66 -3.89
N GLU A 366 -3.06 -26.39 -3.70
CA GLU A 366 -3.15 -25.71 -2.40
C GLU A 366 -4.59 -25.68 -1.89
N LEU A 367 -5.54 -25.32 -2.74
CA LEU A 367 -6.95 -25.29 -2.39
C LEU A 367 -7.53 -26.69 -2.10
N TRP A 368 -7.10 -27.71 -2.81
CA TRP A 368 -7.47 -29.11 -2.52
C TRP A 368 -6.94 -29.54 -1.14
N LYS A 369 -5.69 -29.23 -0.82
CA LYS A 369 -5.12 -29.47 0.51
C LYS A 369 -5.92 -28.74 1.58
N GLU A 370 -6.26 -27.45 1.37
CA GLU A 370 -7.04 -26.65 2.32
C GLU A 370 -8.46 -27.24 2.53
N VAL A 371 -9.15 -27.66 1.48
CA VAL A 371 -10.49 -28.28 1.57
C VAL A 371 -10.46 -29.56 2.41
N ASN A 372 -9.41 -30.39 2.25
CA ASN A 372 -9.29 -31.67 2.95
C ASN A 372 -8.80 -31.53 4.39
N THR A 373 -7.93 -30.55 4.68
CA THR A 373 -7.32 -30.40 6.02
C THR A 373 -8.09 -29.45 6.94
N SER A 374 -8.90 -28.54 6.39
CA SER A 374 -9.58 -27.52 7.18
C SER A 374 -10.71 -28.06 8.05
N LYS A 375 -10.59 -27.87 9.38
CA LYS A 375 -11.61 -28.20 10.37
C LYS A 375 -12.79 -27.19 10.36
N SER A 376 -12.57 -25.95 9.92
CA SER A 376 -13.60 -24.90 9.89
C SER A 376 -14.52 -25.04 8.68
N LYS A 377 -15.82 -25.20 8.93
CA LYS A 377 -16.87 -25.28 7.88
C LYS A 377 -16.88 -24.05 6.97
N GLN A 378 -16.62 -22.86 7.52
CA GLN A 378 -16.59 -21.62 6.74
C GLN A 378 -15.37 -21.56 5.81
N LYS A 379 -14.17 -21.88 6.33
CA LYS A 379 -12.93 -21.92 5.52
C LYS A 379 -13.09 -22.95 4.39
N ARG A 380 -13.56 -24.16 4.70
CA ARG A 380 -13.79 -25.20 3.70
C ARG A 380 -14.79 -24.75 2.62
N LYS A 381 -15.92 -24.10 2.98
CA LYS A 381 -16.88 -23.55 2.01
C LYS A 381 -16.25 -22.50 1.11
N LYS A 382 -15.44 -21.60 1.66
CA LYS A 382 -14.72 -20.56 0.91
C LYS A 382 -13.71 -21.18 -0.05
N ALA A 383 -12.86 -22.09 0.41
CA ALA A 383 -11.89 -22.81 -0.41
C ALA A 383 -12.57 -23.61 -1.53
N THR A 384 -13.68 -24.31 -1.24
CA THR A 384 -14.47 -25.03 -2.26
C THR A 384 -15.01 -24.09 -3.33
N SER A 385 -15.48 -22.90 -2.95
CA SER A 385 -15.99 -21.92 -3.93
C SER A 385 -14.88 -21.35 -4.82
N ARG A 386 -13.68 -21.13 -4.27
CA ARG A 386 -12.49 -20.72 -5.03
C ARG A 386 -12.04 -21.84 -5.97
N LEU A 387 -11.92 -23.05 -5.45
CA LEU A 387 -11.51 -24.23 -6.23
C LEU A 387 -12.40 -24.45 -7.45
N LYS A 388 -13.72 -24.31 -7.31
CA LYS A 388 -14.65 -24.41 -8.45
C LYS A 388 -14.33 -23.42 -9.58
N VAL A 389 -13.91 -22.20 -9.24
CA VAL A 389 -13.55 -21.19 -10.23
C VAL A 389 -12.19 -21.53 -10.87
N VAL A 390 -11.20 -21.93 -10.07
CA VAL A 390 -9.87 -22.33 -10.56
C VAL A 390 -9.97 -23.51 -11.51
N GLU A 391 -10.71 -24.56 -11.12
CA GLU A 391 -10.93 -25.74 -11.98
C GLU A 391 -11.71 -25.39 -13.25
N ALA A 392 -12.68 -24.47 -13.18
CA ALA A 392 -13.39 -24.01 -14.37
C ALA A 392 -12.45 -23.33 -15.38
N PHE A 393 -11.49 -22.52 -14.93
CA PHE A 393 -10.46 -21.93 -15.79
C PHE A 393 -9.53 -23.00 -16.38
N ARG A 394 -9.05 -23.90 -15.53
CA ARG A 394 -8.14 -24.98 -15.90
C ARG A 394 -8.75 -25.92 -16.97
N LEU A 395 -9.97 -26.39 -16.74
CA LEU A 395 -10.67 -27.31 -17.66
C LEU A 395 -11.12 -26.64 -18.96
N SER A 396 -11.48 -25.34 -18.92
CA SER A 396 -11.96 -24.63 -20.11
C SER A 396 -10.82 -24.13 -21.02
N GLY A 397 -9.58 -24.10 -20.52
CA GLY A 397 -8.44 -23.51 -21.23
C GLY A 397 -8.50 -21.98 -21.33
N ASN A 398 -9.40 -21.33 -20.59
CA ASN A 398 -9.44 -19.86 -20.50
C ASN A 398 -8.35 -19.36 -19.58
N ARG A 399 -7.69 -18.28 -19.98
CA ARG A 399 -6.70 -17.61 -19.13
C ARG A 399 -7.38 -16.57 -18.23
N PRO A 400 -7.00 -16.50 -16.94
CA PRO A 400 -7.58 -15.53 -16.01
C PRO A 400 -7.36 -14.07 -16.42
N GLU A 401 -6.24 -13.77 -17.08
CA GLU A 401 -5.89 -12.43 -17.59
C GLU A 401 -6.91 -11.90 -18.60
N TRP A 402 -7.65 -12.78 -19.31
CA TRP A 402 -8.69 -12.37 -20.25
C TRP A 402 -9.92 -11.74 -19.59
N MET A 403 -10.04 -11.78 -18.27
CA MET A 403 -11.02 -10.99 -17.54
C MET A 403 -10.71 -9.49 -17.54
N ILE A 404 -9.48 -9.14 -17.96
CA ILE A 404 -9.01 -7.77 -18.11
C ILE A 404 -8.80 -7.50 -19.59
N MET A 405 -9.49 -6.49 -20.10
CA MET A 405 -9.54 -6.17 -21.52
C MET A 405 -8.45 -5.16 -21.87
N THR A 406 -7.67 -5.44 -22.88
CA THR A 406 -6.74 -4.50 -23.54
C THR A 406 -7.30 -4.01 -24.87
N VAL A 407 -8.23 -4.77 -25.47
CA VAL A 407 -8.91 -4.48 -26.72
C VAL A 407 -10.41 -4.61 -26.52
N LEU A 408 -11.15 -3.59 -26.92
CA LEU A 408 -12.61 -3.57 -26.82
C LEU A 408 -13.24 -3.81 -28.20
N PRO A 409 -14.12 -4.82 -28.36
CA PRO A 409 -14.81 -5.04 -29.64
C PRO A 409 -15.89 -3.98 -29.86
N VAL A 410 -16.04 -3.56 -31.12
CA VAL A 410 -17.10 -2.65 -31.57
C VAL A 410 -18.08 -3.43 -32.42
N ILE A 411 -19.33 -3.49 -31.96
CA ILE A 411 -20.38 -4.24 -32.66
C ILE A 411 -20.74 -3.60 -34.01
N PRO A 412 -21.23 -4.38 -34.97
CA PRO A 412 -21.61 -3.90 -36.30
C PRO A 412 -22.56 -2.71 -36.26
N PRO A 413 -22.47 -1.75 -37.21
CA PRO A 413 -23.32 -0.56 -37.24
C PRO A 413 -24.81 -0.83 -37.30
N ASP A 414 -25.26 -1.87 -38.02
CA ASP A 414 -26.67 -2.20 -38.19
C ASP A 414 -27.30 -2.74 -36.88
N LEU A 415 -26.50 -3.21 -35.93
CA LEU A 415 -26.95 -3.59 -34.58
C LEU A 415 -27.09 -2.39 -33.64
N ARG A 416 -26.55 -1.21 -34.03
CA ARG A 416 -26.64 0.07 -33.32
C ARG A 416 -27.00 1.21 -34.25
N PRO A 417 -28.15 1.13 -34.97
CA PRO A 417 -28.47 2.01 -36.10
C PRO A 417 -28.58 3.47 -35.69
N MET A 418 -28.37 4.33 -36.67
CA MET A 418 -28.62 5.76 -36.64
C MET A 418 -29.50 6.11 -37.82
N VAL A 419 -30.73 6.56 -37.58
CA VAL A 419 -31.74 6.80 -38.59
C VAL A 419 -32.12 8.28 -38.58
N GLN A 420 -32.22 8.88 -39.75
CA GLN A 420 -32.74 10.22 -39.91
C GLN A 420 -34.27 10.21 -39.82
N LEU A 421 -34.80 11.08 -38.99
CA LEU A 421 -36.24 11.31 -38.85
C LEU A 421 -36.65 12.52 -39.70
N ASP A 422 -37.95 12.64 -39.97
CA ASP A 422 -38.52 13.81 -40.57
C ASP A 422 -38.14 15.08 -39.79
N GLY A 423 -37.83 16.16 -40.51
CA GLY A 423 -37.34 17.41 -39.91
C GLY A 423 -35.83 17.42 -39.60
N GLY A 424 -35.01 16.53 -40.22
CA GLY A 424 -33.53 16.57 -40.14
C GLY A 424 -32.93 16.10 -38.82
N ARG A 425 -33.75 15.62 -37.89
CA ARG A 425 -33.30 15.04 -36.60
C ARG A 425 -32.84 13.59 -36.79
N PHE A 426 -31.87 13.14 -35.94
CA PHE A 426 -31.40 11.76 -35.99
C PHE A 426 -31.83 11.02 -34.73
N ALA A 427 -32.42 9.85 -34.94
CA ALA A 427 -32.60 8.86 -33.89
C ALA A 427 -31.37 7.93 -33.86
N THR A 428 -30.75 7.77 -32.72
CA THR A 428 -29.55 6.95 -32.59
C THR A 428 -29.70 5.98 -31.43
N SER A 429 -29.10 4.81 -31.54
CA SER A 429 -28.97 3.86 -30.43
C SER A 429 -28.14 4.46 -29.29
N ASP A 430 -28.52 4.18 -28.05
CA ASP A 430 -27.79 4.62 -26.86
C ASP A 430 -26.34 4.07 -26.85
N LEU A 431 -26.07 2.93 -27.47
CA LEU A 431 -24.74 2.34 -27.62
C LEU A 431 -23.74 3.27 -28.35
N ASN A 432 -24.21 4.04 -29.34
CA ASN A 432 -23.32 4.97 -30.04
C ASN A 432 -22.82 6.07 -29.10
N ASP A 433 -23.65 6.58 -28.18
CA ASP A 433 -23.21 7.56 -27.19
C ASP A 433 -22.22 6.95 -26.19
N LEU A 434 -22.44 5.70 -25.79
CA LEU A 434 -21.53 4.99 -24.88
C LEU A 434 -20.17 4.73 -25.56
N TYR A 435 -20.13 4.25 -26.80
CA TYR A 435 -18.90 4.09 -27.57
C TYR A 435 -18.17 5.43 -27.78
N ARG A 436 -18.87 6.49 -28.11
CA ARG A 436 -18.28 7.84 -28.25
C ARG A 436 -17.59 8.29 -26.97
N ARG A 437 -18.20 8.04 -25.80
CA ARG A 437 -17.59 8.35 -24.50
C ARG A 437 -16.31 7.57 -24.29
N VAL A 438 -16.31 6.27 -24.60
CA VAL A 438 -15.11 5.42 -24.48
C VAL A 438 -14.00 5.95 -25.38
N ILE A 439 -14.27 6.20 -26.66
CA ILE A 439 -13.26 6.68 -27.61
C ILE A 439 -12.70 8.05 -27.19
N ASN A 440 -13.56 8.99 -26.78
CA ASN A 440 -13.12 10.31 -26.32
C ASN A 440 -12.20 10.21 -25.09
N ARG A 441 -12.55 9.38 -24.10
CA ARG A 441 -11.70 9.16 -22.91
C ARG A 441 -10.40 8.47 -23.27
N ASN A 442 -10.47 7.46 -24.13
CA ASN A 442 -9.28 6.72 -24.58
C ASN A 442 -8.30 7.63 -25.33
N ASN A 443 -8.79 8.44 -26.28
CA ASN A 443 -7.96 9.37 -27.04
C ASN A 443 -7.36 10.48 -26.16
N ARG A 444 -8.15 10.97 -25.19
CA ARG A 444 -7.64 11.95 -24.22
C ARG A 444 -6.55 11.35 -23.34
N LEU A 445 -6.74 10.11 -22.86
CA LEU A 445 -5.72 9.40 -22.08
C LEU A 445 -4.45 9.16 -22.90
N LYS A 446 -4.56 8.69 -24.15
CA LYS A 446 -3.40 8.51 -25.05
C LYS A 446 -2.59 9.81 -25.16
N ARG A 447 -3.26 10.94 -25.41
CA ARG A 447 -2.61 12.26 -25.51
C ARG A 447 -1.96 12.71 -24.19
N LEU A 448 -2.59 12.46 -23.03
CA LEU A 448 -2.01 12.78 -21.72
C LEU A 448 -0.76 11.95 -21.42
N LEU A 449 -0.76 10.68 -21.81
CA LEU A 449 0.41 9.82 -21.69
C LEU A 449 1.57 10.26 -22.59
N GLU A 450 1.27 10.65 -23.83
CA GLU A 450 2.26 11.19 -24.79
C GLU A 450 2.87 12.51 -24.31
N LEU A 451 2.08 13.36 -23.66
CA LEU A 451 2.52 14.65 -23.13
C LEU A 451 3.23 14.55 -21.75
N GLY A 452 3.33 13.37 -21.16
CA GLY A 452 3.93 13.20 -19.83
C GLY A 452 3.18 13.94 -18.72
N ALA A 453 1.84 13.98 -18.77
CA ALA A 453 1.02 14.70 -17.80
C ALA A 453 1.21 14.16 -16.36
N PRO A 454 0.99 14.99 -15.32
CA PRO A 454 1.10 14.57 -13.93
C PRO A 454 0.25 13.33 -13.59
N ASP A 455 0.80 12.43 -12.77
CA ASP A 455 0.17 11.14 -12.42
C ASP A 455 -1.27 11.27 -11.90
N VAL A 456 -1.57 12.33 -11.16
CA VAL A 456 -2.91 12.57 -10.60
C VAL A 456 -3.95 12.73 -11.72
N ILE A 457 -3.59 13.46 -12.79
CA ILE A 457 -4.47 13.68 -13.95
C ILE A 457 -4.62 12.39 -14.74
N VAL A 458 -3.50 11.69 -14.99
CA VAL A 458 -3.49 10.40 -15.69
C VAL A 458 -4.35 9.36 -14.96
N ARG A 459 -4.20 9.24 -13.64
CA ARG A 459 -5.01 8.34 -12.81
C ARG A 459 -6.51 8.66 -12.87
N ASN A 460 -6.86 9.93 -12.86
CA ASN A 460 -8.26 10.34 -12.97
C ASN A 460 -8.86 9.97 -14.34
N GLU A 461 -8.11 10.18 -15.44
CA GLU A 461 -8.58 9.77 -16.79
C GLU A 461 -8.62 8.24 -16.94
N LYS A 462 -7.66 7.50 -16.38
CA LYS A 462 -7.72 6.02 -16.31
C LYS A 462 -9.00 5.55 -15.60
N ARG A 463 -9.34 6.16 -14.47
CA ARG A 463 -10.58 5.89 -13.73
C ARG A 463 -11.81 6.18 -14.56
N MET A 464 -11.86 7.36 -15.23
CA MET A 464 -13.00 7.73 -16.07
C MET A 464 -13.13 6.83 -17.30
N LEU A 465 -12.03 6.30 -17.84
CA LEU A 465 -12.06 5.33 -18.93
C LEU A 465 -12.63 3.97 -18.43
N GLN A 466 -12.19 3.48 -17.27
CA GLN A 466 -12.79 2.29 -16.62
C GLN A 466 -14.30 2.48 -16.45
N GLU A 467 -14.72 3.62 -15.93
CA GLU A 467 -16.14 3.94 -15.75
C GLU A 467 -16.93 4.01 -17.06
N ALA A 468 -16.33 4.52 -18.13
CA ALA A 468 -16.99 4.60 -19.45
C ALA A 468 -17.21 3.20 -20.05
N VAL A 469 -16.22 2.31 -19.93
CA VAL A 469 -16.34 0.92 -20.39
C VAL A 469 -17.32 0.13 -19.55
N ASP A 470 -17.31 0.31 -18.21
CA ASP A 470 -18.30 -0.30 -17.32
C ASP A 470 -19.74 0.06 -17.73
N SER A 471 -19.97 1.32 -18.05
CA SER A 471 -21.29 1.79 -18.50
C SER A 471 -21.69 1.23 -19.84
N LEU A 472 -20.76 1.01 -20.76
CA LEU A 472 -21.01 0.38 -22.06
C LEU A 472 -21.45 -1.09 -21.88
N ILE A 473 -20.78 -1.82 -21.00
CA ILE A 473 -21.05 -3.25 -20.78
C ILE A 473 -22.30 -3.45 -19.93
N ASP A 474 -22.39 -2.83 -18.75
CA ASP A 474 -23.52 -2.93 -17.84
C ASP A 474 -23.72 -1.64 -17.01
N ASN A 475 -24.60 -0.77 -17.48
CA ASN A 475 -24.88 0.51 -16.84
C ASN A 475 -25.66 0.36 -15.51
N SER A 476 -26.36 -0.74 -15.31
CA SER A 476 -27.19 -0.99 -14.12
C SER A 476 -26.36 -1.34 -12.87
N GLN A 477 -25.11 -1.78 -13.02
CA GLN A 477 -24.22 -2.18 -11.91
C GLN A 477 -23.53 -0.99 -11.22
N ARG A 478 -23.74 0.22 -11.70
CA ARG A 478 -23.19 1.45 -11.11
C ARG A 478 -24.16 2.05 -10.10
N GLY A 479 -23.64 2.69 -9.05
CA GLY A 479 -24.46 3.37 -8.05
C GLY A 479 -25.29 4.53 -8.62
N LYS A 480 -24.78 5.21 -9.66
CA LYS A 480 -25.53 6.16 -10.50
C LYS A 480 -25.36 5.75 -11.96
N ALA A 481 -26.41 5.25 -12.57
CA ALA A 481 -26.43 4.92 -13.98
C ALA A 481 -26.25 6.17 -14.84
N LEU A 482 -25.51 6.05 -15.94
CA LEU A 482 -25.41 7.14 -16.91
C LEU A 482 -26.76 7.39 -17.58
N SER A 483 -27.21 8.65 -17.58
CA SER A 483 -28.47 9.04 -18.17
C SER A 483 -28.31 10.20 -19.14
N ARG A 484 -29.24 10.35 -20.07
CA ARG A 484 -29.36 11.51 -20.96
C ARG A 484 -30.17 12.61 -20.26
N ARG A 485 -29.57 13.79 -20.05
CA ARG A 485 -30.22 14.97 -19.42
C ARG A 485 -30.99 14.64 -18.12
N GLY A 486 -30.45 13.70 -17.30
CA GLY A 486 -30.97 13.37 -15.97
C GLY A 486 -32.29 12.61 -15.89
N ARG A 487 -32.89 12.20 -17.02
CA ARG A 487 -34.24 11.60 -17.01
C ARG A 487 -34.31 10.13 -17.43
N ARG A 488 -33.48 9.69 -18.38
CA ARG A 488 -33.52 8.31 -18.89
C ARG A 488 -32.14 7.69 -18.86
N GLU A 489 -32.03 6.53 -18.25
CA GLU A 489 -30.82 5.71 -18.24
C GLU A 489 -30.49 5.23 -19.66
N LEU A 490 -29.19 5.26 -20.01
CA LEU A 490 -28.72 4.73 -21.29
C LEU A 490 -28.69 3.21 -21.25
N LYS A 491 -29.22 2.60 -22.30
CA LYS A 491 -29.30 1.15 -22.44
C LYS A 491 -27.93 0.58 -22.85
N SER A 492 -27.37 -0.25 -21.95
CA SER A 492 -26.06 -0.90 -22.13
C SER A 492 -26.16 -2.19 -22.97
N LEU A 493 -25.00 -2.79 -23.30
CA LEU A 493 -24.93 -4.09 -24.00
C LEU A 493 -25.65 -5.19 -23.20
N SER A 494 -25.46 -5.24 -21.88
CA SER A 494 -26.15 -6.20 -21.02
C SER A 494 -27.67 -6.03 -21.04
N ASP A 495 -28.17 -4.79 -21.07
CA ASP A 495 -29.59 -4.49 -21.10
C ASP A 495 -30.24 -4.86 -22.45
N MET A 496 -29.44 -4.93 -23.51
CA MET A 496 -29.92 -5.45 -24.80
C MET A 496 -30.14 -6.96 -24.79
N LEU A 497 -29.49 -7.70 -23.88
CA LEU A 497 -29.60 -9.16 -23.79
C LEU A 497 -30.57 -9.61 -22.70
N LYS A 498 -30.50 -8.99 -21.50
CA LYS A 498 -31.25 -9.41 -20.29
C LYS A 498 -32.61 -8.72 -20.14
N GLY A 499 -33.46 -9.32 -19.31
CA GLY A 499 -34.76 -8.78 -18.91
C GLY A 499 -35.91 -8.95 -19.94
N LYS A 500 -37.11 -8.41 -19.62
CA LYS A 500 -38.33 -8.53 -20.46
C LYS A 500 -38.16 -7.92 -21.86
N LYS A 501 -37.34 -6.84 -21.96
CA LYS A 501 -37.10 -6.10 -23.20
C LYS A 501 -35.81 -6.55 -23.92
N GLY A 502 -35.10 -7.53 -23.36
CA GLY A 502 -33.86 -8.06 -23.92
C GLY A 502 -34.08 -9.02 -25.08
N ARG A 503 -33.01 -9.28 -25.83
CA ARG A 503 -33.01 -10.10 -27.04
C ARG A 503 -33.49 -11.52 -26.79
N PHE A 504 -33.10 -12.14 -25.68
CA PHE A 504 -33.50 -13.51 -25.36
C PHE A 504 -35.01 -13.66 -25.21
N ARG A 505 -35.65 -12.82 -24.40
CA ARG A 505 -37.08 -12.94 -24.11
C ARG A 505 -37.99 -12.36 -25.21
N ARG A 506 -37.53 -11.30 -25.91
CA ARG A 506 -38.37 -10.58 -26.88
C ARG A 506 -38.26 -11.12 -28.31
N ASN A 507 -37.08 -11.67 -28.70
CA ASN A 507 -36.83 -12.02 -30.08
C ASN A 507 -36.46 -13.50 -30.31
N LEU A 508 -35.97 -14.21 -29.27
CA LEU A 508 -35.54 -15.60 -29.38
C LEU A 508 -36.54 -16.59 -28.77
N LEU A 509 -36.97 -16.37 -27.53
CA LEU A 509 -37.96 -17.24 -26.88
C LEU A 509 -39.38 -17.00 -27.40
N GLY A 510 -39.66 -15.85 -27.95
CA GLY A 510 -40.94 -15.52 -28.59
C GLY A 510 -40.76 -14.36 -29.55
N LYS A 511 -41.41 -14.41 -30.70
CA LYS A 511 -41.41 -13.38 -31.74
C LYS A 511 -42.82 -12.92 -32.01
N ARG A 512 -42.98 -11.66 -32.41
CA ARG A 512 -44.22 -11.23 -33.08
C ARG A 512 -44.20 -11.78 -34.48
N VAL A 513 -45.29 -12.39 -34.88
CA VAL A 513 -45.44 -13.03 -36.17
C VAL A 513 -46.47 -12.31 -37.00
N ASP A 514 -46.32 -12.36 -38.35
CA ASP A 514 -47.31 -11.84 -39.30
C ASP A 514 -48.54 -12.72 -39.30
N TYR A 515 -49.61 -12.25 -39.89
CA TYR A 515 -50.89 -12.92 -39.95
C TYR A 515 -51.47 -13.30 -38.58
N SER A 516 -51.26 -12.48 -37.59
CA SER A 516 -51.76 -12.66 -36.23
C SER A 516 -52.56 -11.45 -35.75
N GLY A 517 -53.56 -11.68 -34.94
CA GLY A 517 -54.38 -10.64 -34.36
C GLY A 517 -54.78 -10.98 -32.92
N ARG A 518 -55.26 -9.98 -32.20
CA ARG A 518 -55.75 -10.12 -30.82
C ARG A 518 -57.01 -9.32 -30.63
N SER A 519 -58.04 -9.96 -30.03
CA SER A 519 -59.28 -9.29 -29.68
C SER A 519 -59.83 -9.81 -28.37
N VAL A 520 -60.87 -9.19 -27.88
CA VAL A 520 -61.63 -9.65 -26.71
C VAL A 520 -62.41 -10.90 -27.10
N ILE A 521 -62.41 -11.91 -26.23
CA ILE A 521 -63.18 -13.10 -26.39
C ILE A 521 -64.54 -12.97 -25.65
N VAL A 522 -65.62 -13.35 -26.32
CA VAL A 522 -66.99 -13.32 -25.79
C VAL A 522 -67.65 -14.67 -25.96
N VAL A 523 -68.75 -14.88 -25.24
CA VAL A 523 -69.53 -16.13 -25.33
C VAL A 523 -70.18 -16.24 -26.69
N GLY A 524 -70.13 -17.43 -27.31
CA GLY A 524 -70.79 -17.76 -28.57
C GLY A 524 -71.73 -18.94 -28.39
N PRO A 525 -72.97 -18.72 -27.87
CA PRO A 525 -73.89 -19.83 -27.50
C PRO A 525 -74.30 -20.69 -28.65
N LYS A 526 -74.23 -20.21 -29.88
CA LYS A 526 -74.55 -20.94 -31.10
C LYS A 526 -73.46 -21.75 -31.71
N LEU A 527 -72.22 -21.59 -31.16
CA LEU A 527 -71.04 -22.28 -31.68
C LEU A 527 -70.84 -23.64 -31.01
N LYS A 528 -70.46 -24.62 -31.78
CA LYS A 528 -70.06 -25.94 -31.26
C LYS A 528 -68.69 -25.84 -30.57
N LEU A 529 -68.36 -26.83 -29.76
CA LEU A 529 -67.11 -26.82 -28.94
C LEU A 529 -65.84 -26.68 -29.76
N TYR A 530 -65.80 -27.11 -30.97
CA TYR A 530 -64.69 -27.05 -31.90
C TYR A 530 -64.76 -25.84 -32.86
N GLN A 531 -65.72 -24.93 -32.71
CA GLN A 531 -65.92 -23.77 -33.56
C GLN A 531 -65.54 -22.50 -32.82
N CYS A 532 -64.94 -21.56 -33.54
CA CYS A 532 -64.70 -20.18 -33.10
C CYS A 532 -65.21 -19.19 -34.15
N GLY A 533 -65.68 -18.04 -33.70
CA GLY A 533 -66.11 -16.95 -34.57
C GLY A 533 -65.07 -15.87 -34.62
N LEU A 534 -64.74 -15.41 -35.82
CA LEU A 534 -63.85 -14.28 -36.02
C LEU A 534 -64.58 -13.09 -36.60
N PRO A 535 -64.31 -11.83 -36.19
CA PRO A 535 -64.85 -10.64 -36.86
C PRO A 535 -64.48 -10.63 -38.33
N LYS A 536 -65.42 -10.37 -39.20
CA LYS A 536 -65.18 -10.36 -40.65
C LYS A 536 -64.08 -9.41 -41.07
N THR A 537 -63.99 -8.21 -40.48
CA THR A 537 -62.98 -7.19 -40.77
C THR A 537 -61.56 -7.68 -40.41
N MET A 538 -61.41 -8.32 -39.24
CA MET A 538 -60.12 -8.92 -38.85
C MET A 538 -59.73 -10.07 -39.76
N ALA A 539 -60.65 -10.92 -40.10
CA ALA A 539 -60.41 -12.05 -41.01
C ALA A 539 -59.97 -11.56 -42.40
N LEU A 540 -60.63 -10.54 -42.94
CA LEU A 540 -60.25 -9.95 -44.25
C LEU A 540 -58.86 -9.38 -44.25
N GLU A 541 -58.47 -8.62 -43.22
CA GLU A 541 -57.11 -8.07 -43.13
C GLU A 541 -56.03 -9.16 -42.96
N LEU A 542 -56.27 -10.14 -42.12
CA LEU A 542 -55.33 -11.25 -41.87
C LEU A 542 -55.13 -12.13 -43.11
N PHE A 543 -56.21 -12.41 -43.83
CA PHE A 543 -56.16 -13.28 -45.01
C PHE A 543 -56.01 -12.54 -46.34
N LYS A 544 -55.92 -11.22 -46.33
CA LYS A 544 -55.81 -10.37 -47.52
C LYS A 544 -54.76 -10.84 -48.55
N PRO A 545 -53.49 -11.15 -48.18
CA PRO A 545 -52.50 -11.63 -49.14
C PRO A 545 -52.87 -12.96 -49.79
N PHE A 546 -53.49 -13.87 -49.02
CA PHE A 546 -53.94 -15.18 -49.53
C PHE A 546 -55.13 -15.04 -50.48
N ILE A 547 -56.05 -14.11 -50.17
CA ILE A 547 -57.22 -13.82 -51.00
C ILE A 547 -56.75 -13.23 -52.33
N ILE A 548 -55.83 -12.24 -52.28
CA ILE A 548 -55.24 -11.61 -53.47
C ILE A 548 -54.54 -12.66 -54.35
N ALA A 549 -53.69 -13.48 -53.75
CA ALA A 549 -52.99 -14.54 -54.49
C ALA A 549 -53.96 -15.53 -55.16
N ARG A 550 -55.07 -15.89 -54.52
CA ARG A 550 -56.09 -16.77 -55.12
C ARG A 550 -56.90 -16.07 -56.22
N LEU A 551 -57.20 -14.79 -56.04
CA LEU A 551 -57.90 -14.02 -57.05
C LEU A 551 -57.05 -13.81 -58.32
N SER A 552 -55.76 -13.48 -58.14
CA SER A 552 -54.82 -13.36 -59.24
C SER A 552 -54.63 -14.69 -60.01
N ALA A 553 -54.56 -15.82 -59.28
CA ALA A 553 -54.45 -17.13 -59.93
C ALA A 553 -55.66 -17.57 -60.73
N LYS A 554 -56.82 -16.90 -60.55
CA LYS A 554 -58.06 -17.16 -61.28
C LYS A 554 -58.27 -16.18 -62.43
N ASP A 555 -57.29 -15.34 -62.80
CA ASP A 555 -57.37 -14.28 -63.81
C ASP A 555 -58.56 -13.32 -63.67
N THR A 556 -59.17 -13.24 -62.48
CA THR A 556 -60.38 -12.42 -62.22
C THR A 556 -60.06 -11.02 -61.75
N VAL A 557 -58.77 -10.72 -61.44
CA VAL A 557 -58.31 -9.37 -61.01
C VAL A 557 -56.95 -9.07 -61.61
N THR A 558 -56.90 -8.20 -62.54
CA THR A 558 -55.68 -7.43 -62.88
C THR A 558 -55.48 -6.37 -61.80
N GLU A 559 -54.23 -6.08 -61.38
CA GLU A 559 -53.77 -5.19 -60.27
C GLU A 559 -54.68 -4.00 -59.98
#